data_06113ec41e8484440f5ead3ab02f2a6e
#
_entry.id   06113ec41e8484440f5ead3ab02f2a6e
#
_cell.length_a   1.000
_cell.length_b   1.000
_cell.length_c   1.000
_cell.angle_alpha   90.00
_cell.angle_beta   90.00
_cell.angle_gamma   90.00
#
_symmetry.space_group_name_H-M   'P 1'
#
loop_
_entity.id
_entity.type
_entity.pdbx_description
1 polymer ?
#
loop_
_entity_poly.entity_id
_entity_poly.type
_entity_poly.pdbx_seq_one_letter_code
_entity_poly.pdbx_strand_id
1 'polypeptide(L)'
;MRGLKDIDTVLRKLAWMREERIWPNGLRYLWTDAFGVVLLASLYDTLKEQKYLDEALWVVAEVKTVLGRKRGIRIGEEPDRDGQYFHYLSMWLYALHVLSRYDAKFKDEGVALARAIHEPFVVPGRGVIWKMQEDLSGPYPGYGFGALDAFDGYVSYRLLDQAALAPQIAEMKALIDAMAGELVITQDLGLGMMLWMTQFFPQEDWAVLQRQRSLGMLDRMWMAEGYFA
;
A
#
# COMPACT_ATOMS: atom_id res chain seq x y z
N MET A 1 0.18 -19.10 -23.39
CA MET A 1 -0.20 -18.02 -24.34
C MET A 1 -1.15 -16.94 -23.75
N ARG A 2 -1.85 -17.15 -22.63
CA ARG A 2 -2.63 -16.05 -21.98
C ARG A 2 -1.74 -14.92 -21.47
N GLY A 3 -0.62 -15.22 -20.82
CA GLY A 3 0.25 -14.20 -20.20
C GLY A 3 0.87 -13.16 -21.14
N LEU A 4 1.16 -13.49 -22.40
CA LEU A 4 1.73 -12.53 -23.36
C LEU A 4 0.71 -11.47 -23.82
N LYS A 5 -0.56 -11.85 -24.00
CA LYS A 5 -1.62 -10.89 -24.38
C LYS A 5 -1.91 -9.89 -23.26
N ASP A 6 -1.77 -10.31 -22.01
CA ASP A 6 -1.98 -9.46 -20.84
C ASP A 6 -0.85 -8.41 -20.73
N ILE A 7 0.40 -8.78 -21.00
CA ILE A 7 1.55 -7.86 -20.99
C ILE A 7 1.40 -6.79 -22.05
N ASP A 8 1.05 -7.13 -23.30
CA ASP A 8 0.84 -6.16 -24.36
C ASP A 8 -0.25 -5.15 -23.99
N THR A 9 -1.28 -5.59 -23.29
CA THR A 9 -2.35 -4.70 -22.80
C THR A 9 -1.85 -3.76 -21.74
N VAL A 10 -1.05 -4.25 -20.78
CA VAL A 10 -0.42 -3.41 -19.75
C VAL A 10 0.50 -2.38 -20.38
N LEU A 11 1.35 -2.78 -21.32
CA LEU A 11 2.27 -1.88 -22.01
C LEU A 11 1.54 -0.79 -22.79
N ARG A 12 0.46 -1.14 -23.50
CA ARG A 12 -0.38 -0.15 -24.21
C ARG A 12 -1.03 0.84 -23.25
N LYS A 13 -1.56 0.37 -22.11
CA LYS A 13 -2.12 1.25 -21.09
C LYS A 13 -1.05 2.17 -20.48
N LEU A 14 0.13 1.66 -20.17
CA LEU A 14 1.23 2.47 -19.66
C LEU A 14 1.69 3.51 -20.69
N ALA A 15 1.79 3.15 -21.97
CA ALA A 15 2.12 4.09 -23.04
C ALA A 15 1.07 5.20 -23.15
N TRP A 16 -0.21 4.83 -23.15
CA TRP A 16 -1.31 5.78 -23.14
C TRP A 16 -1.28 6.73 -21.93
N MET A 17 -1.04 6.20 -20.73
CA MET A 17 -0.93 7.04 -19.52
C MET A 17 0.22 8.07 -19.63
N ARG A 18 1.32 7.70 -20.28
CA ARG A 18 2.45 8.62 -20.53
C ARG A 18 2.10 9.68 -21.56
N GLU A 19 1.47 9.29 -22.68
CA GLU A 19 1.04 10.18 -23.74
C GLU A 19 0.06 11.23 -23.22
N GLU A 20 -0.95 10.81 -22.46
CA GLU A 20 -1.95 11.66 -21.83
C GLU A 20 -1.43 12.38 -20.57
N ARG A 21 -0.18 12.18 -20.19
CA ARG A 21 0.44 12.74 -18.99
C ARG A 21 -0.32 12.43 -17.69
N ILE A 22 -0.94 11.26 -17.63
CA ILE A 22 -1.65 10.78 -16.44
C ILE A 22 -0.63 10.34 -15.39
N TRP A 23 0.29 9.43 -15.79
CA TRP A 23 1.33 8.90 -14.91
C TRP A 23 2.48 8.24 -15.73
N PRO A 24 3.74 8.37 -15.31
CA PRO A 24 4.23 9.35 -14.34
C PRO A 24 4.17 10.76 -14.91
N ASN A 25 3.68 11.71 -14.12
CA ASN A 25 3.67 13.13 -14.46
C ASN A 25 4.51 13.92 -13.46
N GLY A 26 4.60 15.23 -13.59
CA GLY A 26 5.36 16.09 -12.68
C GLY A 26 4.77 16.19 -11.26
N LEU A 27 3.52 15.81 -11.09
CA LEU A 27 2.85 15.76 -9.79
C LEU A 27 3.07 14.37 -9.18
N ARG A 28 3.34 14.34 -7.87
CA ARG A 28 3.49 13.09 -7.12
C ARG A 28 2.25 12.85 -6.27
N TYR A 29 1.78 11.63 -6.26
CA TYR A 29 0.69 11.16 -5.41
C TYR A 29 1.05 9.77 -4.91
N LEU A 30 1.27 9.64 -3.61
CA LEU A 30 1.93 8.48 -3.00
C LEU A 30 1.25 7.15 -3.35
N TRP A 31 -0.07 7.14 -3.43
CA TRP A 31 -0.85 5.95 -3.78
C TRP A 31 -0.52 5.42 -5.18
N THR A 32 -0.62 6.28 -6.18
CA THR A 32 -0.35 5.90 -7.57
C THR A 32 1.13 5.59 -7.79
N ASP A 33 2.02 6.31 -7.13
CA ASP A 33 3.46 6.08 -7.23
C ASP A 33 3.85 4.72 -6.62
N ALA A 34 3.23 4.31 -5.50
CA ALA A 34 3.48 3.00 -4.90
C ALA A 34 3.11 1.85 -5.87
N PHE A 35 1.91 1.89 -6.45
CA PHE A 35 1.51 0.91 -7.46
C PHE A 35 2.35 0.97 -8.72
N GLY A 36 2.73 2.18 -9.15
CA GLY A 36 3.61 2.38 -10.30
C GLY A 36 4.98 1.74 -10.14
N VAL A 37 5.60 1.89 -8.98
CA VAL A 37 6.89 1.23 -8.66
C VAL A 37 6.75 -0.29 -8.72
N VAL A 38 5.67 -0.85 -8.15
CA VAL A 38 5.42 -2.30 -8.19
C VAL A 38 5.18 -2.79 -9.62
N LEU A 39 4.42 -2.03 -10.43
CA LEU A 39 4.20 -2.33 -11.84
C LEU A 39 5.51 -2.36 -12.63
N LEU A 40 6.34 -1.32 -12.48
CA LEU A 40 7.62 -1.21 -13.19
C LEU A 40 8.59 -2.33 -12.80
N ALA A 41 8.67 -2.67 -11.50
CA ALA A 41 9.46 -3.80 -11.03
C ALA A 41 8.96 -5.13 -11.62
N SER A 42 7.64 -5.32 -11.73
CA SER A 42 7.03 -6.50 -12.32
C SER A 42 7.30 -6.60 -13.84
N LEU A 43 7.28 -5.47 -14.54
CA LEU A 43 7.65 -5.40 -15.95
C LEU A 43 9.13 -5.73 -16.15
N TYR A 44 10.03 -5.23 -15.29
CA TYR A 44 11.43 -5.62 -15.30
C TYR A 44 11.61 -7.12 -15.08
N ASP A 45 10.93 -7.71 -14.10
CA ASP A 45 11.01 -9.16 -13.83
C ASP A 45 10.55 -9.99 -15.04
N THR A 46 9.54 -9.52 -15.75
CA THR A 46 8.94 -10.26 -16.85
C THR A 46 9.69 -10.08 -18.17
N LEU A 47 10.08 -8.85 -18.50
CA LEU A 47 10.66 -8.48 -19.78
C LEU A 47 12.19 -8.43 -19.77
N LYS A 48 12.80 -8.31 -18.58
CA LYS A 48 14.23 -8.14 -18.36
C LYS A 48 14.83 -6.89 -19.03
N GLU A 49 13.99 -5.87 -19.26
CA GLU A 49 14.41 -4.60 -19.81
C GLU A 49 14.74 -3.60 -18.70
N GLN A 50 16.01 -3.21 -18.60
CA GLN A 50 16.57 -2.36 -17.54
C GLN A 50 15.82 -1.04 -17.37
N LYS A 51 15.30 -0.47 -18.45
CA LYS A 51 14.55 0.79 -18.43
C LYS A 51 13.40 0.84 -17.41
N TYR A 52 12.74 -0.30 -17.15
CA TYR A 52 11.64 -0.36 -16.18
C TYR A 52 12.15 -0.27 -14.74
N LEU A 53 13.28 -0.91 -14.44
CA LEU A 53 13.89 -0.77 -13.12
C LEU A 53 14.43 0.64 -12.91
N ASP A 54 15.08 1.22 -13.92
CA ASP A 54 15.60 2.60 -13.86
C ASP A 54 14.47 3.60 -13.61
N GLU A 55 13.32 3.42 -14.28
CA GLU A 55 12.15 4.27 -14.08
C GLU A 55 11.53 4.08 -12.68
N ALA A 56 11.47 2.86 -12.15
CA ALA A 56 11.03 2.60 -10.79
C ALA A 56 11.91 3.33 -9.76
N LEU A 57 13.23 3.27 -9.94
CA LEU A 57 14.20 3.97 -9.10
C LEU A 57 14.06 5.49 -9.20
N TRP A 58 13.80 6.00 -10.40
CA TRP A 58 13.52 7.42 -10.61
C TRP A 58 12.24 7.85 -9.87
N VAL A 59 11.14 7.09 -9.96
CA VAL A 59 9.90 7.40 -9.20
C VAL A 59 10.19 7.46 -7.69
N VAL A 60 10.99 6.52 -7.17
CA VAL A 60 11.35 6.54 -5.74
C VAL A 60 12.12 7.81 -5.37
N ALA A 61 13.07 8.24 -6.20
CA ALA A 61 13.82 9.46 -5.97
C ALA A 61 12.92 10.71 -5.99
N GLU A 62 11.99 10.77 -6.94
CA GLU A 62 11.01 11.86 -7.05
C GLU A 62 10.05 11.90 -5.85
N VAL A 63 9.52 10.75 -5.42
CA VAL A 63 8.67 10.67 -4.21
C VAL A 63 9.42 11.21 -2.98
N LYS A 64 10.66 10.81 -2.78
CA LYS A 64 11.48 11.30 -1.67
C LYS A 64 11.69 12.81 -1.74
N THR A 65 11.94 13.34 -2.91
CA THR A 65 12.21 14.77 -3.12
C THR A 65 10.95 15.62 -2.94
N VAL A 66 9.83 15.18 -3.49
CA VAL A 66 8.59 15.98 -3.56
C VAL A 66 7.70 15.74 -2.34
N LEU A 67 7.54 14.49 -1.93
CA LEU A 67 6.60 14.10 -0.86
C LEU A 67 7.29 13.82 0.49
N GLY A 68 8.60 13.54 0.49
CA GLY A 68 9.34 13.22 1.72
C GLY A 68 9.24 14.30 2.78
N ARG A 69 9.14 13.88 4.06
CA ARG A 69 9.14 14.74 5.24
C ARG A 69 10.24 14.28 6.20
N LYS A 70 10.53 15.07 7.22
CA LYS A 70 11.47 14.69 8.27
C LYS A 70 11.08 13.34 8.90
N ARG A 71 9.78 13.08 9.05
CA ARG A 71 9.19 11.80 9.43
C ARG A 71 8.08 11.46 8.45
N GLY A 72 8.17 10.30 7.80
CA GLY A 72 7.16 9.83 6.87
C GLY A 72 7.14 10.51 5.49
N ILE A 73 6.05 10.36 4.79
CA ILE A 73 5.83 10.81 3.42
C ILE A 73 4.39 11.32 3.31
N ARG A 74 4.22 12.55 2.82
CA ARG A 74 2.88 13.12 2.61
C ARG A 74 2.17 12.48 1.43
N ILE A 75 0.85 12.65 1.36
CA ILE A 75 -0.01 12.08 0.33
C ILE A 75 0.29 12.67 -1.06
N GLY A 76 0.43 13.99 -1.15
CA GLY A 76 0.53 14.75 -2.41
C GLY A 76 -0.81 15.36 -2.83
N GLU A 77 -1.69 15.64 -1.89
CA GLU A 77 -2.92 16.42 -2.09
C GLU A 77 -2.63 17.93 -2.10
N GLU A 78 -3.69 18.73 -2.28
CA GLU A 78 -3.60 20.18 -2.15
C GLU A 78 -3.13 20.57 -0.74
N PRO A 79 -2.34 21.65 -0.58
CA PRO A 79 -1.69 21.98 0.68
C PRO A 79 -2.64 22.13 1.90
N ASP A 80 -3.88 22.55 1.67
CA ASP A 80 -4.89 22.74 2.72
C ASP A 80 -5.54 21.45 3.22
N ARG A 81 -5.30 20.34 2.55
CA ARG A 81 -5.83 19.01 2.91
C ARG A 81 -4.78 17.91 2.88
N ASP A 82 -3.52 18.24 2.61
CA ASP A 82 -2.47 17.25 2.60
C ASP A 82 -2.18 16.72 4.02
N GLY A 83 -1.56 15.59 4.09
CA GLY A 83 -1.23 14.89 5.33
C GLY A 83 -0.51 13.59 5.02
N GLN A 84 -0.55 12.67 5.96
CA GLN A 84 -0.04 11.31 5.75
C GLN A 84 -1.16 10.30 6.02
N TYR A 85 -1.46 9.43 5.04
CA TYR A 85 -2.37 8.29 5.22
C TYR A 85 -1.56 7.03 5.53
N PHE A 86 -1.93 6.32 6.60
CA PHE A 86 -1.25 5.06 6.95
C PHE A 86 -1.36 4.02 5.85
N HIS A 87 -2.54 3.89 5.25
CA HIS A 87 -2.79 3.00 4.13
C HIS A 87 -1.85 3.24 2.92
N TYR A 88 -1.61 4.53 2.56
CA TYR A 88 -0.69 4.86 1.46
C TYR A 88 0.77 4.58 1.83
N LEU A 89 1.13 4.87 3.07
CA LEU A 89 2.46 4.55 3.60
C LEU A 89 2.71 3.04 3.60
N SER A 90 1.70 2.23 3.94
CA SER A 90 1.79 0.76 3.91
C SER A 90 2.01 0.23 2.50
N MET A 91 1.32 0.79 1.50
CA MET A 91 1.55 0.45 0.09
C MET A 91 2.94 0.88 -0.39
N TRP A 92 3.43 2.02 0.09
CA TRP A 92 4.80 2.45 -0.18
C TRP A 92 5.84 1.51 0.45
N LEU A 93 5.62 1.04 1.67
CA LEU A 93 6.45 0.03 2.31
C LEU A 93 6.48 -1.28 1.50
N TYR A 94 5.33 -1.68 0.95
CA TYR A 94 5.28 -2.82 0.03
C TYR A 94 6.09 -2.58 -1.25
N ALA A 95 6.02 -1.39 -1.83
CA ALA A 95 6.84 -1.04 -2.99
C ALA A 95 8.34 -1.09 -2.67
N LEU A 96 8.77 -0.61 -1.51
CA LEU A 96 10.16 -0.73 -1.03
C LEU A 96 10.55 -2.19 -0.79
N HIS A 97 9.65 -3.02 -0.23
CA HIS A 97 9.87 -4.47 -0.12
C HIS A 97 10.12 -5.10 -1.50
N VAL A 98 9.31 -4.77 -2.50
CA VAL A 98 9.50 -5.27 -3.87
C VAL A 98 10.86 -4.87 -4.43
N LEU A 99 11.28 -3.62 -4.25
CA LEU A 99 12.58 -3.13 -4.71
C LEU A 99 13.77 -3.69 -3.92
N SER A 100 13.57 -4.13 -2.69
CA SER A 100 14.64 -4.72 -1.86
C SER A 100 15.23 -5.99 -2.46
N ARG A 101 14.54 -6.62 -3.40
CA ARG A 101 15.04 -7.75 -4.19
C ARG A 101 16.18 -7.38 -5.15
N TYR A 102 16.28 -6.09 -5.50
CA TYR A 102 17.31 -5.57 -6.42
C TYR A 102 18.39 -4.79 -5.69
N ASP A 103 18.04 -4.13 -4.57
CA ASP A 103 18.99 -3.38 -3.74
C ASP A 103 18.52 -3.42 -2.28
N ALA A 104 19.33 -4.02 -1.41
CA ALA A 104 19.03 -4.20 0.01
C ALA A 104 18.77 -2.88 0.77
N LYS A 105 19.28 -1.73 0.27
CA LYS A 105 19.03 -0.42 0.89
C LYS A 105 17.54 -0.11 1.03
N PHE A 106 16.70 -0.56 0.09
CA PHE A 106 15.25 -0.33 0.14
C PHE A 106 14.58 -1.06 1.30
N LYS A 107 15.12 -2.21 1.73
CA LYS A 107 14.67 -2.86 2.95
C LYS A 107 15.00 -2.00 4.18
N ASP A 108 16.22 -1.50 4.27
CA ASP A 108 16.65 -0.67 5.40
C ASP A 108 15.85 0.64 5.47
N GLU A 109 15.62 1.27 4.32
CA GLU A 109 14.77 2.46 4.20
C GLU A 109 13.33 2.19 4.64
N GLY A 110 12.77 1.06 4.19
CA GLY A 110 11.42 0.65 4.58
C GLY A 110 11.29 0.37 6.07
N VAL A 111 12.26 -0.33 6.68
CA VAL A 111 12.30 -0.57 8.13
C VAL A 111 12.40 0.74 8.91
N ALA A 112 13.24 1.67 8.46
CA ALA A 112 13.37 2.98 9.08
C ALA A 112 12.05 3.78 8.99
N LEU A 113 11.40 3.78 7.81
CA LEU A 113 10.10 4.42 7.61
C LEU A 113 9.02 3.78 8.49
N ALA A 114 8.91 2.45 8.51
CA ALA A 114 7.93 1.72 9.32
C ALA A 114 8.04 2.09 10.80
N ARG A 115 9.26 2.14 11.35
CA ARG A 115 9.50 2.57 12.74
C ARG A 115 9.11 4.03 12.97
N ALA A 116 9.43 4.91 12.02
CA ALA A 116 9.16 6.34 12.15
C ALA A 116 7.67 6.69 12.17
N ILE A 117 6.85 5.92 11.43
CA ILE A 117 5.39 6.16 11.33
C ILE A 117 4.58 5.35 12.33
N HIS A 118 5.10 4.23 12.86
CA HIS A 118 4.35 3.33 13.72
C HIS A 118 3.82 4.04 14.98
N GLU A 119 4.71 4.64 15.76
CA GLU A 119 4.36 5.31 17.03
C GLU A 119 3.30 6.42 16.86
N PRO A 120 3.38 7.34 15.87
CA PRO A 120 2.36 8.36 15.70
C PRO A 120 1.01 7.82 15.26
N PHE A 121 0.99 6.79 14.41
CA PHE A 121 -0.26 6.27 13.85
C PHE A 121 -0.94 5.22 14.72
N VAL A 122 -0.19 4.42 15.47
CA VAL A 122 -0.73 3.29 16.22
C VAL A 122 -1.10 3.69 17.64
N VAL A 123 -2.36 3.49 18.00
CA VAL A 123 -2.86 3.66 19.36
C VAL A 123 -3.11 2.27 19.94
N PRO A 124 -2.21 1.78 20.85
CA PRO A 124 -2.30 0.43 21.38
C PRO A 124 -3.67 0.10 21.96
N GLY A 125 -4.22 -1.06 21.57
CA GLY A 125 -5.52 -1.54 22.01
C GLY A 125 -6.73 -0.76 21.45
N ARG A 126 -6.53 0.23 20.58
CA ARG A 126 -7.61 1.03 19.99
C ARG A 126 -7.69 0.96 18.47
N GLY A 127 -6.54 1.07 17.77
CA GLY A 127 -6.51 1.04 16.31
C GLY A 127 -5.36 1.85 15.72
N VAL A 128 -5.41 2.00 14.39
CA VAL A 128 -4.46 2.81 13.63
C VAL A 128 -5.19 4.06 13.13
N ILE A 129 -4.64 5.23 13.40
CA ILE A 129 -5.19 6.51 12.92
C ILE A 129 -5.10 6.52 11.40
N TRP A 130 -6.20 6.84 10.72
CA TRP A 130 -6.24 6.79 9.26
C TRP A 130 -5.39 7.89 8.62
N LYS A 131 -5.57 9.17 9.07
CA LYS A 131 -4.86 10.33 8.54
C LYS A 131 -4.23 11.15 9.65
N MET A 132 -2.95 11.45 9.50
CA MET A 132 -2.18 12.36 10.35
C MET A 132 -1.86 13.66 9.62
N GLN A 133 -1.53 14.71 10.37
CA GLN A 133 -0.93 15.91 9.82
C GLN A 133 0.42 15.58 9.16
N GLU A 134 0.90 16.44 8.25
CA GLU A 134 2.13 16.19 7.47
C GLU A 134 3.38 15.95 8.34
N ASP A 135 3.46 16.61 9.48
CA ASP A 135 4.58 16.52 10.42
C ASP A 135 4.42 15.42 11.48
N LEU A 136 3.30 14.68 11.43
CA LEU A 136 2.89 13.66 12.39
C LEU A 136 2.67 14.19 13.82
N SER A 137 2.38 15.49 13.97
CA SER A 137 2.12 16.10 15.28
C SER A 137 0.80 15.68 15.92
N GLY A 138 -0.16 15.19 15.10
CA GLY A 138 -1.45 14.71 15.57
C GLY A 138 -2.35 14.24 14.45
N PRO A 139 -3.52 13.65 14.80
CA PRO A 139 -4.54 13.27 13.84
C PRO A 139 -5.00 14.45 12.99
N TYR A 140 -5.27 14.20 11.71
CA TYR A 140 -5.89 15.21 10.87
C TYR A 140 -7.35 15.44 11.32
N PRO A 141 -7.81 16.70 11.44
CA PRO A 141 -9.15 17.00 11.92
C PRO A 141 -10.26 16.26 11.15
N GLY A 142 -11.18 15.64 11.87
CA GLY A 142 -12.30 14.88 11.29
C GLY A 142 -11.99 13.44 10.89
N TYR A 143 -10.75 12.97 11.05
CA TYR A 143 -10.36 11.59 10.74
C TYR A 143 -10.15 10.78 12.03
N GLY A 144 -10.65 9.55 12.02
CA GLY A 144 -10.54 8.59 13.12
C GLY A 144 -9.62 7.41 12.82
N PHE A 145 -9.99 6.24 13.32
CA PHE A 145 -9.27 5.00 13.06
C PHE A 145 -9.69 4.40 11.72
N GLY A 146 -8.73 3.88 10.98
CA GLY A 146 -8.95 3.15 9.73
C GLY A 146 -9.31 1.69 9.98
N ALA A 147 -10.25 1.17 9.19
CA ALA A 147 -10.75 -0.19 9.35
C ALA A 147 -9.75 -1.26 8.87
N LEU A 148 -8.91 -0.93 7.87
CA LEU A 148 -7.97 -1.87 7.24
C LEU A 148 -6.52 -1.65 7.68
N ASP A 149 -6.20 -0.50 8.27
CA ASP A 149 -4.83 -0.05 8.47
C ASP A 149 -4.00 -0.97 9.36
N ALA A 150 -4.62 -1.67 10.33
CA ALA A 150 -3.92 -2.68 11.12
C ALA A 150 -3.47 -3.87 10.25
N PHE A 151 -4.30 -4.30 9.30
CA PHE A 151 -3.97 -5.38 8.37
C PHE A 151 -2.89 -4.94 7.38
N ASP A 152 -2.99 -3.71 6.86
CA ASP A 152 -2.00 -3.12 5.97
C ASP A 152 -0.61 -3.07 6.63
N GLY A 153 -0.55 -2.59 7.87
CA GLY A 153 0.68 -2.53 8.64
C GLY A 153 1.24 -3.90 8.95
N TYR A 154 0.40 -4.83 9.39
CA TYR A 154 0.81 -6.20 9.70
C TYR A 154 1.45 -6.89 8.50
N VAL A 155 0.79 -6.80 7.34
CA VAL A 155 1.27 -7.44 6.11
C VAL A 155 2.55 -6.78 5.61
N SER A 156 2.56 -5.45 5.46
CA SER A 156 3.71 -4.73 4.92
C SER A 156 4.95 -4.86 5.80
N TYR A 157 4.81 -4.79 7.12
CA TYR A 157 5.92 -4.94 8.05
C TYR A 157 6.54 -6.34 8.03
N ARG A 158 5.70 -7.38 7.97
CA ARG A 158 6.17 -8.76 7.88
C ARG A 158 6.88 -9.06 6.57
N LEU A 159 6.38 -8.53 5.47
CA LEU A 159 7.02 -8.67 4.16
C LEU A 159 8.38 -7.95 4.13
N LEU A 160 8.47 -6.80 4.78
CA LEU A 160 9.69 -6.00 4.80
C LEU A 160 10.81 -6.65 5.61
N ASP A 161 10.60 -6.84 6.90
CA ASP A 161 11.55 -7.53 7.80
C ASP A 161 10.86 -7.95 9.11
N GLN A 162 10.51 -9.21 9.21
CA GLN A 162 9.81 -9.75 10.39
C GLN A 162 10.63 -9.67 11.67
N ALA A 163 11.95 -9.79 11.60
CA ALA A 163 12.80 -9.73 12.78
C ALA A 163 13.02 -8.30 13.25
N ALA A 164 13.33 -7.39 12.31
CA ALA A 164 13.60 -5.99 12.64
C ALA A 164 12.36 -5.23 13.14
N LEU A 165 11.14 -5.67 12.73
CA LEU A 165 9.85 -5.03 13.07
C LEU A 165 8.99 -5.90 14.01
N ALA A 166 9.57 -6.88 14.69
CA ALA A 166 8.83 -7.82 15.54
C ALA A 166 7.91 -7.15 16.58
N PRO A 167 8.32 -6.10 17.32
CA PRO A 167 7.42 -5.40 18.24
C PRO A 167 6.23 -4.76 17.55
N GLN A 168 6.46 -4.04 16.44
CA GLN A 168 5.42 -3.36 15.66
C GLN A 168 4.43 -4.36 15.05
N ILE A 169 4.93 -5.48 14.56
CA ILE A 169 4.12 -6.58 14.03
C ILE A 169 3.23 -7.17 15.14
N ALA A 170 3.74 -7.35 16.34
CA ALA A 170 2.98 -7.86 17.48
C ALA A 170 1.83 -6.91 17.87
N GLU A 171 2.07 -5.59 17.86
CA GLU A 171 1.03 -4.59 18.13
C GLU A 171 -0.06 -4.60 17.05
N MET A 172 0.32 -4.63 15.76
CA MET A 172 -0.65 -4.77 14.67
C MET A 172 -1.46 -6.06 14.78
N LYS A 173 -0.79 -7.18 15.11
CA LYS A 173 -1.48 -8.47 15.29
C LYS A 173 -2.51 -8.42 16.42
N ALA A 174 -2.17 -7.79 17.54
CA ALA A 174 -3.11 -7.63 18.66
C ALA A 174 -4.36 -6.81 18.26
N LEU A 175 -4.20 -5.77 17.44
CA LEU A 175 -5.34 -5.01 16.89
C LEU A 175 -6.19 -5.87 15.95
N ILE A 176 -5.56 -6.66 15.06
CA ILE A 176 -6.27 -7.58 14.18
C ILE A 176 -7.06 -8.60 14.97
N ASP A 177 -6.46 -9.22 15.99
CA ASP A 177 -7.11 -10.24 16.82
C ASP A 177 -8.34 -9.69 17.55
N ALA A 178 -8.31 -8.42 17.93
CA ALA A 178 -9.42 -7.76 18.58
C ALA A 178 -10.57 -7.42 17.62
N MET A 179 -10.31 -7.18 16.33
CA MET A 179 -11.31 -6.63 15.39
C MET A 179 -11.72 -7.60 14.28
N ALA A 180 -10.88 -8.57 13.90
CA ALA A 180 -11.13 -9.40 12.73
C ALA A 180 -12.44 -10.19 12.78
N GLY A 181 -12.89 -10.57 13.98
CA GLY A 181 -14.13 -11.29 14.19
C GLY A 181 -15.39 -10.48 13.85
N GLU A 182 -15.36 -9.17 13.94
CA GLU A 182 -16.51 -8.28 13.73
C GLU A 182 -16.41 -7.48 12.43
N LEU A 183 -15.21 -7.35 11.86
CA LEU A 183 -15.00 -6.53 10.67
C LEU A 183 -15.77 -7.05 9.46
N VAL A 184 -16.60 -6.18 8.89
CA VAL A 184 -17.31 -6.38 7.62
C VAL A 184 -17.02 -5.20 6.71
N ILE A 185 -16.49 -5.47 5.52
CA ILE A 185 -16.15 -4.46 4.52
C ILE A 185 -17.27 -4.40 3.50
N THR A 186 -17.81 -3.20 3.25
CA THR A 186 -19.00 -2.98 2.42
C THR A 186 -18.75 -2.09 1.20
N GLN A 187 -17.50 -1.74 0.93
CA GLN A 187 -17.12 -0.90 -0.21
C GLN A 187 -16.03 -1.60 -1.04
N ASP A 188 -16.05 -1.38 -2.35
CA ASP A 188 -15.27 -2.08 -3.36
C ASP A 188 -13.76 -2.00 -3.17
N LEU A 189 -13.22 -0.79 -2.95
CA LEU A 189 -11.78 -0.59 -2.75
C LEU A 189 -11.27 -1.37 -1.53
N GLY A 190 -11.99 -1.27 -0.41
CA GLY A 190 -11.62 -2.01 0.81
C GLY A 190 -11.73 -3.51 0.64
N LEU A 191 -12.74 -4.03 -0.10
CA LEU A 191 -12.84 -5.44 -0.44
C LEU A 191 -11.64 -5.90 -1.28
N GLY A 192 -11.29 -5.13 -2.30
CA GLY A 192 -10.12 -5.41 -3.15
C GLY A 192 -8.83 -5.46 -2.35
N MET A 193 -8.62 -4.49 -1.47
CA MET A 193 -7.44 -4.42 -0.61
C MET A 193 -7.38 -5.57 0.40
N MET A 194 -8.50 -5.89 1.07
CA MET A 194 -8.53 -7.03 1.98
C MET A 194 -8.24 -8.35 1.25
N LEU A 195 -8.87 -8.60 0.10
CA LEU A 195 -8.61 -9.78 -0.72
C LEU A 195 -7.15 -9.88 -1.14
N TRP A 196 -6.53 -8.74 -1.50
CA TRP A 196 -5.11 -8.67 -1.82
C TRP A 196 -4.24 -9.04 -0.61
N MET A 197 -4.51 -8.46 0.57
CA MET A 197 -3.74 -8.73 1.80
C MET A 197 -3.81 -10.19 2.24
N THR A 198 -4.98 -10.83 2.12
CA THR A 198 -5.16 -12.24 2.54
C THR A 198 -4.32 -13.24 1.74
N GLN A 199 -3.74 -12.84 0.62
CA GLN A 199 -2.92 -13.73 -0.22
C GLN A 199 -1.50 -13.92 0.34
N PHE A 200 -0.99 -12.97 1.13
CA PHE A 200 0.38 -13.03 1.64
C PHE A 200 0.55 -14.06 2.76
N PHE A 201 -0.47 -14.21 3.60
CA PHE A 201 -0.48 -15.15 4.73
C PHE A 201 -1.77 -15.97 4.74
N PRO A 202 -2.06 -16.74 3.69
CA PRO A 202 -3.39 -17.31 3.40
C PRO A 202 -3.85 -18.36 4.41
N GLN A 203 -2.96 -18.85 5.27
CA GLN A 203 -3.26 -19.89 6.26
C GLN A 203 -3.55 -19.29 7.66
N GLU A 204 -3.39 -17.99 7.86
CA GLU A 204 -3.71 -17.34 9.12
C GLU A 204 -5.22 -17.19 9.30
N ASP A 205 -5.70 -17.37 10.53
CA ASP A 205 -7.14 -17.37 10.84
C ASP A 205 -7.85 -16.10 10.36
N TRP A 206 -7.22 -14.94 10.58
CA TRP A 206 -7.76 -13.66 10.11
C TRP A 206 -7.87 -13.61 8.57
N ALA A 207 -6.88 -14.16 7.86
CA ALA A 207 -6.86 -14.14 6.41
C ALA A 207 -7.92 -15.10 5.82
N VAL A 208 -8.07 -16.28 6.40
CA VAL A 208 -9.11 -17.23 6.03
C VAL A 208 -10.50 -16.61 6.24
N LEU A 209 -10.74 -16.03 7.42
CA LEU A 209 -12.00 -15.39 7.78
C LEU A 209 -12.33 -14.21 6.87
N GLN A 210 -11.39 -13.28 6.71
CA GLN A 210 -11.63 -12.06 5.93
C GLN A 210 -11.74 -12.35 4.43
N ARG A 211 -11.00 -13.31 3.90
CA ARG A 211 -11.17 -13.75 2.51
C ARG A 211 -12.56 -14.31 2.26
N GLN A 212 -13.05 -15.16 3.14
CA GLN A 212 -14.40 -15.74 3.01
C GLN A 212 -15.48 -14.65 3.07
N ARG A 213 -15.37 -13.71 4.02
CA ARG A 213 -16.32 -12.60 4.17
C ARG A 213 -16.29 -11.66 2.98
N SER A 214 -15.10 -11.29 2.53
CA SER A 214 -14.92 -10.37 1.41
C SER A 214 -15.44 -10.97 0.10
N LEU A 215 -15.20 -12.25 -0.18
CA LEU A 215 -15.79 -12.93 -1.34
C LEU A 215 -17.32 -12.98 -1.25
N GLY A 216 -17.90 -13.33 -0.10
CA GLY A 216 -19.34 -13.32 0.09
C GLY A 216 -19.97 -11.92 -0.01
N MET A 217 -19.25 -10.87 0.34
CA MET A 217 -19.70 -9.49 0.15
C MET A 217 -19.59 -9.07 -1.31
N LEU A 218 -18.49 -9.43 -1.99
CA LEU A 218 -18.31 -9.19 -3.43
C LEU A 218 -19.46 -9.79 -4.24
N ASP A 219 -19.84 -11.05 -3.97
CA ASP A 219 -20.98 -11.72 -4.61
C ASP A 219 -22.30 -10.95 -4.41
N ARG A 220 -22.50 -10.33 -3.23
CA ARG A 220 -23.70 -9.52 -2.96
C ARG A 220 -23.66 -8.15 -3.65
N MET A 221 -22.48 -7.58 -3.85
CA MET A 221 -22.29 -6.29 -4.52
C MET A 221 -22.26 -6.42 -6.03
N TRP A 222 -21.99 -7.62 -6.56
CA TRP A 222 -21.92 -7.87 -7.98
C TRP A 222 -23.31 -7.83 -8.60
N MET A 223 -23.66 -6.75 -9.26
CA MET A 223 -25.00 -6.55 -9.84
C MET A 223 -25.07 -6.87 -11.33
N ALA A 224 -23.98 -6.65 -12.06
CA ALA A 224 -23.91 -6.92 -13.50
C ALA A 224 -22.45 -6.98 -13.96
N GLU A 225 -22.21 -7.57 -15.13
CA GLU A 225 -20.89 -7.52 -15.79
C GLU A 225 -20.49 -6.04 -16.03
N GLY A 226 -19.25 -5.71 -15.70
CA GLY A 226 -18.74 -4.33 -15.81
C GLY A 226 -19.08 -3.40 -14.66
N TYR A 227 -19.73 -3.88 -13.58
CA TYR A 227 -20.08 -3.06 -12.42
C TYR A 227 -18.86 -2.41 -11.73
N PHE A 228 -17.71 -3.10 -11.77
CA PHE A 228 -16.43 -2.62 -11.23
C PHE A 228 -15.44 -2.20 -12.35
N ALA A 229 -15.90 -1.91 -13.54
CA ALA A 229 -15.08 -1.54 -14.69
C ALA A 229 -14.72 -0.06 -14.71
#